data_93271e33f73779111d7c19a45bb5d244
#
_entry.id   93271e33f73779111d7c19a45bb5d244
#
_cell.length_a   1.000
_cell.length_b   1.000
_cell.length_c   1.000
_cell.angle_alpha   90.00
_cell.angle_beta   90.00
_cell.angle_gamma   90.00
#
_symmetry.space_group_name_H-M   'P 1'
#
loop_
_entity.id
_entity.type
_entity.pdbx_description
1 polymer ?
#
loop_
_entity_poly.entity_id
_entity_poly.type
_entity_poly.pdbx_seq_one_letter_code
_entity_poly.pdbx_strand_id
1 'polypeptide(L)'
;MIGDTVLVFVYGTLQRGRALHEHLIGQEFVGNAQTQQDYRLYRIDWYPGLVETPTFGQGLAIHGEVWDVEEEVMRLLDEVEDVDSGLYERRPIRLQNPFNRLQVIAYFFLGDVEGCSDNGDRW
;
A
#
# COMPACT_ATOMS: atom_id res chain seq x y z
N MET A 1 12.23 -21.80 14.20
CA MET A 1 12.81 -20.96 13.12
C MET A 1 11.84 -19.85 12.78
N ILE A 2 12.34 -18.64 12.75
CA ILE A 2 11.52 -17.49 12.38
C ILE A 2 11.43 -17.45 10.85
N GLY A 3 10.21 -17.41 10.31
CA GLY A 3 10.00 -17.25 8.87
C GLY A 3 10.39 -15.86 8.39
N ASP A 4 10.58 -15.72 7.10
CA ASP A 4 10.83 -14.42 6.49
C ASP A 4 9.61 -13.53 6.60
N THR A 5 9.83 -12.25 6.77
CA THR A 5 8.79 -11.26 6.81
C THR A 5 9.07 -10.15 5.80
N VAL A 6 8.02 -9.42 5.47
CA VAL A 6 8.05 -8.32 4.50
C VAL A 6 7.42 -7.10 5.15
N LEU A 7 8.07 -5.95 5.04
CA LEU A 7 7.47 -4.69 5.44
C LEU A 7 6.56 -4.21 4.32
N VAL A 8 5.30 -3.98 4.63
CA VAL A 8 4.30 -3.54 3.67
C VAL A 8 3.64 -2.24 4.15
N PHE A 9 3.51 -1.30 3.23
CA PHE A 9 2.76 -0.07 3.45
C PHE A 9 1.34 -0.26 2.93
N VAL A 10 0.37 -0.17 3.83
CA VAL A 10 -1.05 -0.27 3.49
C VAL A 10 -1.69 1.10 3.63
N TYR A 11 -2.47 1.49 2.64
CA TYR A 11 -3.00 2.85 2.53
C TYR A 11 -4.51 2.89 2.36
N GLY A 12 -5.14 1.74 2.25
CA GLY A 12 -6.58 1.64 1.95
C GLY A 12 -7.30 0.67 2.85
N THR A 13 -7.98 -0.28 2.24
CA THR A 13 -8.89 -1.21 2.92
C THR A 13 -8.23 -2.15 3.91
N LEU A 14 -6.91 -2.35 3.82
CA LEU A 14 -6.15 -3.18 4.78
C LEU A 14 -5.81 -2.45 6.07
N GLN A 15 -5.93 -1.13 6.12
CA GLN A 15 -5.63 -0.36 7.33
C GLN A 15 -6.56 -0.74 8.47
N ARG A 16 -6.07 -0.52 9.71
CA ARG A 16 -6.89 -0.75 10.93
C ARG A 16 -8.22 0.01 10.84
N GLY A 17 -9.30 -0.68 11.16
CA GLY A 17 -10.64 -0.11 11.10
C GLY A 17 -11.26 -0.08 9.70
N ARG A 18 -10.59 -0.62 8.71
CA ARG A 18 -11.09 -0.66 7.33
C ARG A 18 -11.57 -2.07 6.96
N ALA A 19 -12.24 -2.18 5.81
CA ALA A 19 -13.01 -3.37 5.44
C ALA A 19 -12.22 -4.67 5.38
N LEU A 20 -10.95 -4.63 4.95
CA LEU A 20 -10.13 -5.83 4.77
C LEU A 20 -9.05 -6.00 5.82
N HIS A 21 -9.07 -5.23 6.89
CA HIS A 21 -8.04 -5.29 7.94
C HIS A 21 -7.90 -6.70 8.55
N GLU A 22 -8.95 -7.49 8.57
CA GLU A 22 -8.90 -8.86 9.11
C GLU A 22 -7.79 -9.71 8.52
N HIS A 23 -7.35 -9.42 7.29
CA HIS A 23 -6.26 -10.14 6.64
C HIS A 23 -4.88 -9.87 7.26
N LEU A 24 -4.78 -8.85 8.12
CA LEU A 24 -3.54 -8.52 8.84
C LEU A 24 -3.57 -8.92 10.32
N ILE A 25 -4.66 -9.49 10.80
CA ILE A 25 -4.75 -9.93 12.19
C ILE A 25 -3.66 -10.98 12.46
N GLY A 26 -2.90 -10.79 13.54
CA GLY A 26 -1.77 -11.65 13.89
C GLY A 26 -0.44 -11.18 13.31
N GLN A 27 -0.44 -10.18 12.46
CA GLN A 27 0.78 -9.57 11.94
C GLN A 27 1.17 -8.36 12.81
N GLU A 28 2.41 -7.89 12.65
CA GLU A 28 2.94 -6.83 13.51
C GLU A 28 2.72 -5.45 12.91
N PHE A 29 2.03 -4.59 13.65
CA PHE A 29 1.93 -3.18 13.31
C PHE A 29 3.23 -2.47 13.69
N VAL A 30 3.87 -1.81 12.73
CA VAL A 30 5.14 -1.12 12.96
C VAL A 30 4.93 0.37 13.22
N GLY A 31 4.05 1.03 12.49
CA GLY A 31 3.76 2.44 12.72
C GLY A 31 2.95 3.08 11.61
N ASN A 32 2.44 4.27 11.91
CA ASN A 32 1.86 5.13 10.89
C ASN A 32 2.97 5.72 10.03
N ALA A 33 2.69 5.93 8.76
CA ALA A 33 3.70 6.39 7.81
C ALA A 33 3.09 7.29 6.74
N GLN A 34 3.96 8.04 6.08
CA GLN A 34 3.62 8.84 4.90
C GLN A 34 4.63 8.55 3.81
N THR A 35 4.16 8.53 2.58
CA THR A 35 5.06 8.42 1.42
C THR A 35 5.78 9.74 1.17
N GLN A 36 6.83 9.68 0.33
CA GLN A 36 7.34 10.87 -0.33
C GLN A 36 6.24 11.45 -1.24
N GLN A 37 6.42 12.68 -1.72
CA GLN A 37 5.44 13.36 -2.56
C GLN A 37 5.53 12.91 -4.03
N ASP A 38 5.43 11.62 -4.24
CA ASP A 38 5.64 10.98 -5.54
C ASP A 38 4.44 10.15 -6.00
N TYR A 39 3.32 10.25 -5.29
CA TYR A 39 2.20 9.32 -5.48
C TYR A 39 0.88 10.04 -5.53
N ARG A 40 -0.14 9.38 -6.11
CA ARG A 40 -1.53 9.81 -6.09
C ARG A 40 -2.40 8.64 -5.66
N LEU A 41 -3.48 8.95 -4.95
CA LEU A 41 -4.45 7.99 -4.49
C LEU A 41 -5.78 8.25 -5.18
N TYR A 42 -6.30 7.23 -5.85
CA TYR A 42 -7.58 7.34 -6.57
C TYR A 42 -8.62 6.41 -5.97
N ARG A 43 -9.86 6.83 -6.05
CA ARG A 43 -10.98 5.97 -5.71
C ARG A 43 -11.32 5.14 -6.94
N ILE A 44 -11.04 3.84 -6.91
CA ILE A 44 -11.31 2.94 -8.03
C ILE A 44 -12.76 2.44 -7.95
N ASP A 45 -13.15 1.97 -6.78
CA ASP A 45 -14.50 1.48 -6.48
C ASP A 45 -14.69 1.65 -4.98
N TRP A 46 -15.06 0.60 -4.24
CA TRP A 46 -15.08 0.62 -2.77
C TRP A 46 -13.67 0.55 -2.16
N TYR A 47 -12.65 0.49 -2.99
CA TYR A 47 -11.24 0.40 -2.62
C TYR A 47 -10.42 1.41 -3.42
N PRO A 48 -9.23 1.81 -2.91
CA PRO A 48 -8.38 2.76 -3.59
C PRO A 48 -7.34 2.11 -4.48
N GLY A 49 -6.78 2.91 -5.39
CA GLY A 49 -5.60 2.56 -6.15
C GLY A 49 -4.51 3.61 -5.96
N LEU A 50 -3.31 3.15 -5.64
CA LEU A 50 -2.13 3.99 -5.53
C LEU A 50 -1.34 3.92 -6.83
N VAL A 51 -0.95 5.08 -7.35
CA VAL A 51 -0.11 5.18 -8.55
C VAL A 51 1.05 6.11 -8.30
N GLU A 52 2.14 5.89 -9.03
CA GLU A 52 3.31 6.75 -8.98
C GLU A 52 3.15 7.89 -9.98
N THR A 53 3.53 9.11 -9.59
CA THR A 53 3.51 10.25 -10.51
C THR A 53 4.67 10.15 -11.49
N PRO A 54 4.50 10.65 -12.73
CA PRO A 54 5.58 10.63 -13.72
C PRO A 54 6.83 11.40 -13.31
N THR A 55 6.66 12.44 -12.49
CA THR A 55 7.76 13.29 -12.02
C THR A 55 7.79 13.29 -10.50
N PHE A 56 8.95 13.02 -9.93
CA PHE A 56 9.15 13.04 -8.47
C PHE A 56 8.85 14.42 -7.89
N GLY A 57 8.24 14.43 -6.72
CA GLY A 57 7.89 15.65 -6.02
C GLY A 57 6.61 16.33 -6.48
N GLN A 58 5.98 15.82 -7.53
CA GLN A 58 4.72 16.40 -8.06
C GLN A 58 3.48 15.65 -7.60
N GLY A 59 3.64 14.65 -6.75
CA GLY A 59 2.53 13.93 -6.14
C GLY A 59 2.20 14.46 -4.75
N LEU A 60 1.55 13.61 -3.98
CA LEU A 60 1.20 13.87 -2.59
C LEU A 60 1.94 12.90 -1.67
N ALA A 61 2.08 13.29 -0.42
CA ALA A 61 2.50 12.38 0.65
C ALA A 61 1.26 11.63 1.13
N ILE A 62 1.18 10.36 0.80
CA ILE A 62 0.01 9.52 1.11
C ILE A 62 0.16 8.92 2.51
N HIS A 63 -0.87 9.05 3.33
CA HIS A 63 -0.91 8.47 4.68
C HIS A 63 -1.25 6.98 4.64
N GLY A 64 -0.63 6.23 5.50
CA GLY A 64 -0.90 4.81 5.64
C GLY A 64 -0.22 4.23 6.88
N GLU A 65 -0.08 2.91 6.86
CA GLU A 65 0.50 2.14 7.97
C GLU A 65 1.55 1.18 7.43
N VAL A 66 2.63 1.00 8.20
CA VAL A 66 3.64 -0.02 7.91
C VAL A 66 3.38 -1.22 8.82
N TRP A 67 3.32 -2.40 8.23
CA TRP A 67 3.15 -3.68 8.90
C TRP A 67 4.28 -4.61 8.53
N ASP A 68 4.73 -5.40 9.50
CA ASP A 68 5.69 -6.48 9.28
C ASP A 68 4.89 -7.76 9.13
N VAL A 69 4.89 -8.33 7.92
CA VAL A 69 3.96 -9.37 7.51
C VAL A 69 4.73 -10.63 7.11
N GLU A 70 4.29 -11.77 7.63
CA GLU A 70 4.85 -13.07 7.26
C GLU A 70 4.65 -13.33 5.76
N GLU A 71 5.67 -13.95 5.12
CA GLU A 71 5.62 -14.26 3.68
C GLU A 71 4.38 -15.06 3.29
N GLU A 72 3.97 -15.99 4.13
CA GLU A 72 2.78 -16.78 3.90
C GLU A 72 1.52 -15.92 3.85
N VAL A 73 1.43 -14.92 4.71
CA VAL A 73 0.31 -13.97 4.73
C VAL A 73 0.37 -13.06 3.51
N MET A 74 1.58 -12.69 3.05
CA MET A 74 1.73 -11.89 1.83
C MET A 74 1.13 -12.59 0.62
N ARG A 75 1.22 -13.91 0.54
CA ARG A 75 0.58 -14.67 -0.55
C ARG A 75 -0.94 -14.53 -0.52
N LEU A 76 -1.52 -14.51 0.67
CA LEU A 76 -2.96 -14.27 0.83
C LEU A 76 -3.33 -12.85 0.43
N LEU A 77 -2.50 -11.86 0.78
CA LEU A 77 -2.72 -10.48 0.36
C LEU A 77 -2.63 -10.34 -1.15
N ASP A 78 -1.74 -11.06 -1.81
CA ASP A 78 -1.66 -11.07 -3.28
C ASP A 78 -2.98 -11.55 -3.90
N GLU A 79 -3.63 -12.54 -3.29
CA GLU A 79 -4.94 -13.00 -3.76
C GLU A 79 -6.02 -11.94 -3.54
N VAL A 80 -6.02 -11.30 -2.37
CA VAL A 80 -6.97 -10.23 -2.03
C VAL A 80 -6.82 -9.06 -3.00
N GLU A 81 -5.58 -8.70 -3.35
CA GLU A 81 -5.27 -7.59 -4.26
C GLU A 81 -5.31 -8.02 -5.74
N ASP A 82 -5.65 -9.25 -6.00
CA ASP A 82 -5.84 -9.77 -7.35
C ASP A 82 -4.61 -9.58 -8.25
N VAL A 83 -3.44 -9.90 -7.69
CA VAL A 83 -2.14 -9.74 -8.37
C VAL A 83 -2.06 -10.61 -9.63
N ASP A 84 -2.58 -11.84 -9.56
CA ASP A 84 -2.52 -12.77 -10.68
C ASP A 84 -3.29 -12.28 -11.90
N SER A 85 -4.39 -11.56 -11.71
CA SER A 85 -5.16 -10.99 -12.81
C SER A 85 -4.58 -9.67 -13.33
N GLY A 86 -3.57 -9.13 -12.66
CA GLY A 86 -2.96 -7.87 -13.04
C GLY A 86 -3.67 -6.62 -12.54
N LEU A 87 -4.51 -6.73 -11.51
CA LEU A 87 -5.17 -5.57 -10.93
C LEU A 87 -4.20 -4.70 -10.13
N TYR A 88 -3.35 -5.33 -9.33
CA TYR A 88 -2.29 -4.68 -8.56
C TYR A 88 -0.98 -5.43 -8.71
N GLU A 89 0.12 -4.76 -8.39
CA GLU A 89 1.42 -5.42 -8.25
C GLU A 89 2.17 -4.89 -7.04
N ARG A 90 3.03 -5.74 -6.46
CA ARG A 90 3.95 -5.32 -5.40
C ARG A 90 5.10 -4.54 -5.99
N ARG A 91 5.39 -3.37 -5.44
CA ARG A 91 6.59 -2.59 -5.80
C ARG A 91 7.15 -1.89 -4.57
N PRO A 92 8.45 -1.59 -4.55
CA PRO A 92 9.03 -0.74 -3.51
C PRO A 92 8.33 0.61 -3.47
N ILE A 93 8.16 1.14 -2.26
CA ILE A 93 7.58 2.46 -2.05
C ILE A 93 8.56 3.32 -1.25
N ARG A 94 8.63 4.59 -1.57
CA ARG A 94 9.48 5.55 -0.88
C ARG A 94 8.69 6.23 0.21
N LEU A 95 9.12 6.06 1.46
CA LEU A 95 8.47 6.63 2.62
C LEU A 95 9.33 7.75 3.22
N GLN A 96 8.69 8.58 4.04
CA GLN A 96 9.37 9.59 4.83
C GLN A 96 9.97 8.96 6.09
N ASN A 97 10.90 9.68 6.73
CA ASN A 97 11.47 9.32 8.02
C ASN A 97 10.33 8.98 9.03
N PRO A 98 10.43 7.92 9.84
CA PRO A 98 11.63 7.10 10.09
C PRO A 98 11.79 5.88 9.17
N PHE A 99 10.95 5.69 8.19
CA PHE A 99 10.93 4.49 7.35
C PHE A 99 11.71 4.64 6.03
N ASN A 100 12.31 5.79 5.81
CA ASN A 100 12.92 6.16 4.53
C ASN A 100 14.14 5.30 4.13
N ARG A 101 14.75 4.60 5.07
CA ARG A 101 15.91 3.73 4.81
C ARG A 101 15.56 2.23 4.82
N LEU A 102 14.31 1.90 5.02
CA LEU A 102 13.86 0.53 5.04
C LEU A 102 13.30 0.12 3.68
N GLN A 103 13.43 -1.17 3.36
CA GLN A 103 12.78 -1.72 2.18
C GLN A 103 11.34 -2.03 2.52
N VAL A 104 10.43 -1.20 2.03
CA VAL A 104 8.99 -1.35 2.22
C VAL A 104 8.35 -1.47 0.86
N ILE A 105 7.42 -2.42 0.71
CA ILE A 105 6.65 -2.58 -0.52
C ILE A 105 5.22 -2.09 -0.32
N ALA A 106 4.55 -1.84 -1.43
CA ALA A 106 3.12 -1.54 -1.44
C ALA A 106 2.49 -2.16 -2.68
N TYR A 107 1.17 -2.25 -2.68
CA TYR A 107 0.41 -2.70 -3.85
C TYR A 107 0.04 -1.48 -4.70
N PHE A 108 0.50 -1.48 -5.94
CA PHE A 108 0.23 -0.42 -6.90
C PHE A 108 -0.84 -0.85 -7.88
N PHE A 109 -1.79 0.04 -8.13
CA PHE A 109 -2.85 -0.20 -9.09
C PHE A 109 -2.31 -0.14 -10.52
N LEU A 110 -2.66 -1.15 -11.32
CA LEU A 110 -2.16 -1.27 -12.68
C LEU A 110 -3.16 -0.82 -13.75
N GLY A 111 -4.39 -0.57 -13.36
CA GLY A 111 -5.43 -0.16 -14.30
C GLY A 111 -5.36 1.32 -14.66
N ASP A 112 -6.29 1.73 -15.52
CA ASP A 112 -6.46 3.12 -15.92
C ASP A 112 -7.21 3.88 -14.81
N VAL A 113 -6.67 5.03 -14.41
CA VAL A 113 -7.30 5.90 -13.40
C VAL A 113 -8.06 7.06 -14.03
N GLU A 114 -8.09 7.16 -15.34
CA GLU A 114 -8.85 8.20 -16.04
C GLU A 114 -10.32 8.10 -15.65
N GLY A 115 -10.90 9.22 -15.25
CA GLY A 115 -12.29 9.26 -14.78
C GLY A 115 -12.48 8.87 -13.33
N CYS A 116 -11.43 8.37 -12.65
CA CYS A 116 -11.50 8.08 -11.21
C CYS A 116 -11.30 9.36 -10.41
N SER A 117 -11.99 9.44 -9.27
CA SER A 117 -11.83 10.59 -8.37
C SER A 117 -10.50 10.52 -7.65
N ASP A 118 -9.78 11.64 -7.60
CA ASP A 118 -8.60 11.80 -6.75
C ASP A 118 -9.06 11.82 -5.30
N ASN A 119 -8.50 10.94 -4.47
CA ASN A 119 -8.92 10.81 -3.07
C ASN A 119 -8.02 11.62 -2.13
N GLY A 120 -7.16 12.48 -2.64
CA GLY A 120 -6.26 13.27 -1.83
C GLY A 120 -5.14 12.43 -1.22
N ASP A 121 -4.82 12.69 0.05
CA ASP A 121 -3.66 12.10 0.71
C ASP A 121 -3.98 10.87 1.59
N ARG A 122 -5.24 10.45 1.65
CA ARG A 122 -5.65 9.29 2.47
C ARG A 122 -6.97 8.69 2.02
N TRP A 123 -7.14 7.45 2.38
CA TRP A 123 -8.37 6.69 2.17
C TRP A 123 -9.39 6.84 3.30
#